data_53311b64a1b4327dfab81e3a7410c7e3
#
_entry.id   53311b64a1b4327dfab81e3a7410c7e3
#
_cell.length_a   1.000
_cell.length_b   1.000
_cell.length_c   1.000
_cell.angle_alpha   90.00
_cell.angle_beta   90.00
_cell.angle_gamma   90.00
#
_symmetry.space_group_name_H-M   'P 1'
#
loop_
_entity.id
_entity.type
_entity.pdbx_description
1 polymer ?
#
loop_
_entity_poly.entity_id
_entity_poly.type
_entity_poly.pdbx_seq_one_letter_code
_entity_poly.pdbx_strand_id
1 'polypeptide(L)' 'MPLPPESLQVGQCYLCTMGKVRRVLSIHAERVLYETRGQANEKSAGFTWRPGIVAPKTFALLVERPVPCDWTPESDDA' A
#
# COMPACT_ATOMS: atom_id res chain seq x y z
N MET A 1 -14.90 -0.73 -3.68
CA MET A 1 -15.23 0.37 -2.76
C MET A 1 -14.03 0.69 -1.88
N PRO A 2 -13.75 1.96 -1.64
CA PRO A 2 -12.66 2.30 -0.73
C PRO A 2 -12.95 1.82 0.68
N LEU A 3 -11.89 1.50 1.42
CA LEU A 3 -12.03 1.07 2.80
C LEU A 3 -12.32 2.27 3.71
N PRO A 4 -13.06 2.09 4.79
CA PRO A 4 -13.14 3.13 5.81
C PRO A 4 -11.76 3.31 6.47
N PRO A 5 -11.41 4.55 6.86
CA PRO A 5 -10.08 4.80 7.44
C PRO A 5 -9.78 3.94 8.66
N GLU A 6 -10.76 3.62 9.46
CA GLU A 6 -10.59 2.82 10.67
C GLU A 6 -10.26 1.36 10.40
N SER A 7 -10.41 0.89 9.16
CA SER A 7 -10.07 -0.49 8.82
C SER A 7 -8.63 -0.65 8.34
N LEU A 8 -7.87 0.43 8.24
CA LEU A 8 -6.46 0.36 7.91
C LEU A 8 -5.67 -0.31 9.04
N GLN A 9 -4.73 -1.18 8.68
CA GLN A 9 -3.94 -1.92 9.66
C GLN A 9 -2.45 -1.71 9.42
N VAL A 10 -1.72 -1.50 10.50
CA VAL A 10 -0.26 -1.38 10.43
C VAL A 10 0.34 -2.70 9.97
N GLY A 11 1.30 -2.61 9.04
CA GLY A 11 1.95 -3.78 8.48
C GLY A 11 1.24 -4.39 7.28
N GLN A 12 0.01 -3.98 7.00
CA GLN A 12 -0.76 -4.49 5.87
C GLN A 12 -0.41 -3.73 4.60
N CYS A 13 -0.27 -4.44 3.49
CA CYS A 13 -0.11 -3.83 2.19
C CYS A 13 -1.48 -3.73 1.49
N TYR A 14 -1.65 -2.69 0.70
CA TYR A 14 -2.90 -2.39 0.01
C TYR A 14 -2.62 -2.06 -1.45
N LEU A 15 -3.45 -2.60 -2.34
CA LEU A 15 -3.44 -2.19 -3.74
C LEU A 15 -4.18 -0.87 -3.85
N CYS A 16 -3.48 0.14 -4.36
CA CYS A 16 -4.03 1.47 -4.51
C CYS A 16 -4.22 1.81 -5.98
N THR A 17 -4.82 2.96 -6.25
CA THR A 17 -5.08 3.40 -7.62
C THR A 17 -3.80 3.36 -8.45
N MET A 18 -3.94 3.11 -9.75
CA MET A 18 -2.85 3.01 -10.71
C MET A 18 -1.92 1.81 -10.46
N GLY A 19 -2.43 0.78 -9.77
CA GLY A 19 -1.68 -0.45 -9.56
C GLY A 19 -0.54 -0.33 -8.56
N LYS A 20 -0.54 0.71 -7.74
CA LYS A 20 0.52 0.89 -6.74
C LYS A 20 0.20 0.10 -5.48
N VAL A 21 1.22 -0.54 -4.91
CA VAL A 21 1.11 -1.24 -3.63
C VAL A 21 1.74 -0.35 -2.56
N ARG A 22 1.00 -0.11 -1.48
CA ARG A 22 1.45 0.70 -0.36
C ARG A 22 1.31 -0.08 0.94
N ARG A 23 2.33 0.00 1.79
CA ARG A 23 2.32 -0.64 3.09
C ARG A 23 2.17 0.41 4.18
N VAL A 24 1.25 0.16 5.11
CA VAL A 24 1.05 1.06 6.25
C VAL A 24 2.14 0.79 7.28
N LEU A 25 2.90 1.83 7.63
CA LEU A 25 3.97 1.73 8.62
C LEU A 25 3.48 2.10 10.01
N SER A 26 2.70 3.17 10.11
CA SER A 26 2.11 3.57 11.38
C SER A 26 0.88 4.43 11.13
N ILE A 27 -0.02 4.46 12.11
CA ILE A 27 -1.26 5.22 12.01
C ILE A 27 -1.34 6.13 13.25
N HIS A 28 -1.45 7.42 12.99
CA HIS A 28 -1.68 8.42 14.02
C HIS A 28 -3.05 9.06 13.78
N ALA A 29 -3.55 9.82 14.74
CA ALA A 29 -4.90 10.35 14.69
C ALA A 29 -5.22 11.07 13.37
N GLU A 30 -4.25 11.79 12.82
CA GLU A 30 -4.45 12.59 11.61
C GLU A 30 -3.53 12.23 10.46
N ARG A 31 -2.67 11.22 10.62
CA ARG A 31 -1.66 10.87 9.62
C ARG A 31 -1.43 9.37 9.53
N VAL A 32 -1.24 8.91 8.32
CA VAL A 32 -0.77 7.55 8.04
C VAL A 32 0.62 7.66 7.43
N LEU A 33 1.58 7.01 8.07
CA LEU A 33 2.90 6.83 7.47
C LEU A 33 2.86 5.55 6.66
N TYR A 34 3.29 5.64 5.41
CA TYR A 34 3.24 4.50 4.50
C TYR A 34 4.48 4.45 3.64
N GLU A 35 4.66 3.32 2.97
CA GLU A 35 5.68 3.14 1.93
C GLU A 35 4.98 2.75 0.64
N THR A 36 5.41 3.35 -0.47
CA THR A 36 4.93 2.96 -1.80
C THR A 36 5.97 2.04 -2.43
N ARG A 37 5.53 0.87 -2.89
CA ARG A 37 6.40 -0.10 -3.55
C ARG A 37 6.73 0.39 -4.96
N GLY A 38 8.01 0.45 -5.28
CA GLY A 38 8.47 0.71 -6.63
C GLY A 38 8.51 -0.57 -7.45
N GLN A 39 9.06 -0.48 -8.66
CA GLN A 39 9.20 -1.64 -9.52
C GLN A 39 10.25 -2.59 -8.96
N ALA A 40 10.07 -3.88 -9.26
CA ALA A 40 11.06 -4.88 -8.89
C ALA A 40 12.38 -4.57 -9.59
N ASN A 41 13.47 -4.66 -8.83
CA ASN A 41 14.80 -4.45 -9.38
C ASN A 41 15.38 -5.81 -9.77
N GLU A 42 15.67 -5.98 -11.05
CA GLU A 42 16.19 -7.24 -11.56
C GLU A 42 17.55 -7.60 -10.96
N LYS A 43 18.30 -6.62 -10.51
CA LYS A 43 19.64 -6.84 -9.97
C LYS A 43 19.66 -7.10 -8.47
N SER A 44 18.55 -6.88 -7.80
CA SER A 44 18.43 -7.16 -6.38
C SER A 44 17.11 -7.89 -6.13
N ALA A 45 17.12 -8.87 -5.26
CA ALA A 45 15.91 -9.60 -4.93
C ALA A 45 15.02 -8.68 -4.10
N GLY A 46 13.93 -8.21 -4.69
CA GLY A 46 12.95 -7.42 -3.95
C GLY A 46 12.54 -6.14 -4.61
N PHE A 47 11.75 -5.38 -3.89
CA PHE A 47 11.19 -4.12 -4.36
C PHE A 47 11.84 -2.95 -3.62
N THR A 48 11.87 -1.80 -4.28
CA THR A 48 12.22 -0.56 -3.61
C THR A 48 10.98 0.02 -2.96
N TRP A 49 11.16 0.72 -1.84
CA TRP A 49 10.07 1.32 -1.09
C TRP A 49 10.38 2.79 -0.83
N ARG A 50 9.38 3.64 -1.01
CA ARG A 50 9.52 5.08 -0.77
C ARG A 50 8.51 5.51 0.29
N PRO A 51 8.96 6.21 1.34
CA PRO A 51 8.06 6.64 2.41
C PRO A 51 7.18 7.81 1.98
N GLY A 52 6.03 7.92 2.64
CA GLY A 52 5.12 9.03 2.44
C GLY A 52 4.25 9.22 3.67
N ILE A 53 3.60 10.36 3.73
CA ILE A 53 2.66 10.71 4.79
C ILE A 53 1.41 11.28 4.15
N VAL A 54 0.24 10.84 4.64
CA VAL A 54 -1.03 11.33 4.12
C VAL A 54 -2.09 11.18 5.23
N ALA A 55 -3.18 11.94 5.12
CA ALA A 55 -4.30 11.77 6.04
C ALA A 55 -4.93 10.38 5.86
N PRO A 56 -5.40 9.73 6.95
CA PRO A 56 -6.00 8.41 6.85
C PRO A 56 -7.17 8.36 5.87
N LYS A 57 -7.99 9.37 5.86
CA LYS A 57 -9.12 9.46 4.94
C LYS A 57 -8.67 9.45 3.49
N THR A 58 -7.63 10.22 3.19
CA THR A 58 -7.07 10.28 1.83
C THR A 58 -6.48 8.96 1.41
N PHE A 59 -5.72 8.31 2.31
CA PHE A 59 -5.15 7.00 2.03
C PHE A 59 -6.26 5.99 1.73
N ALA A 60 -7.30 5.96 2.56
CA ALA A 60 -8.40 5.02 2.40
C ALA A 60 -9.15 5.21 1.07
N LEU A 61 -9.27 6.45 0.61
CA LEU A 61 -9.91 6.73 -0.67
C LEU A 61 -9.14 6.14 -1.86
N LEU A 62 -7.83 5.99 -1.73
CA LEU A 62 -6.98 5.48 -2.79
C LEU A 62 -6.89 3.95 -2.79
N VAL A 63 -7.30 3.30 -1.72
CA VAL A 63 -7.18 1.85 -1.57
C VAL A 63 -8.27 1.15 -2.36
N GLU A 64 -7.89 0.16 -3.16
CA GLU A 64 -8.83 -0.71 -3.85
C GLU A 64 -9.14 -1.96 -3.02
N ARG A 65 -8.09 -2.60 -2.47
CA ARG A 65 -8.24 -3.80 -1.63
C ARG A 65 -6.93 -4.13 -0.92
N PRO A 66 -6.98 -4.89 0.17
CA PRO A 66 -5.75 -5.40 0.77
C PRO A 66 -5.12 -6.48 -0.10
N VAL A 67 -3.80 -6.50 -0.15
CA VAL A 67 -3.04 -7.49 -0.92
C VAL A 67 -1.80 -7.89 -0.13
N PRO A 68 -1.19 -9.05 -0.43
CA PRO A 68 0.12 -9.36 0.12
C PRO A 68 1.15 -8.34 -0.33
N CYS A 69 2.18 -8.14 0.46
CA CYS A 69 3.21 -7.15 0.14
C CYS A 69 4.05 -7.53 -1.08
N ASP A 70 4.05 -8.80 -1.45
CA ASP A 70 4.70 -9.29 -2.66
C ASP A 70 3.73 -9.47 -3.83
N TRP A 71 2.52 -8.91 -3.71
CA TRP A 71 1.51 -9.02 -4.76
C TRP A 71 2.02 -8.50 -6.10
N THR A 72 1.64 -9.20 -7.19
CA THR A 72 1.94 -8.77 -8.55
C THR A 72 0.67 -8.93 -9.41
N PRO A 73 0.56 -8.18 -10.53
CA PRO A 73 -0.58 -8.36 -11.42
C PRO A 73 -0.73 -9.79 -11.93
N GLU A 74 0.36 -10.49 -12.13
CA GLU A 74 0.34 -11.88 -12.58
C GLU A 74 -0.29 -12.80 -11.54
N SER A 75 -0.16 -12.47 -10.26
CA SER A 75 -0.77 -13.26 -9.19
C SER A 75 -2.30 -13.22 -9.25
N ASP A 76 -2.86 -12.10 -9.71
CA ASP A 76 -4.30 -11.94 -9.81
C ASP A 76 -4.88 -12.72 -11.00
N ASP A 77 -4.09 -12.95 -12.03
CA ASP A 77 -4.54 -13.63 -13.23
C ASP A 77 -4.45 -15.16 -13.13
N ALA A 78 -3.92 -15.65 -12.04
CA ALA A 78 -3.73 -17.08 -11.84
C ALA A 78 -5.03 -17.80 -11.51
#